data_6d77b7c8b965ad6e99c02d8688628cf3
#
_entry.id   6d77b7c8b965ad6e99c02d8688628cf3
#
_cell.length_a   1.000
_cell.length_b   1.000
_cell.length_c   1.000
_cell.angle_alpha   90.00
_cell.angle_beta   90.00
_cell.angle_gamma   90.00
#
_symmetry.space_group_name_H-M   'P 1'
#
loop_
_entity.id
_entity.type
_entity.pdbx_description
1 polymer ?
#
loop_
_entity_poly.entity_id
_entity_poly.type
_entity_poly.pdbx_seq_one_letter_code
_entity_poly.pdbx_strand_id
1 'polypeptide(L)'
;FWPYDEEGEIDALLNFEDTIIGIEVKYLSGLSSDDDVDTSANTDKQSIEAKPSKNQLSKESRIVSRRGAGKTTILLFIANSDACRPVYENVTKRNIISNDVLLGYISWQNILVELEKLELENPYHQVIIKDLIVLLKKKGFEIFKDMLISPNVDIDPEICYLFDGANSFDFQFKMESTIDGGLHYEFS
;
A
#
# COMPACT_ATOMS: atom_id res chain seq x y z
N PHE A 1 -2.52 15.65 14.21
CA PHE A 1 -2.90 16.97 13.70
C PHE A 1 -3.22 16.84 12.22
N TRP A 2 -4.46 17.14 11.82
CA TRP A 2 -4.93 17.16 10.44
C TRP A 2 -4.82 18.58 9.87
N PRO A 3 -3.78 18.90 9.12
CA PRO A 3 -3.67 20.20 8.49
C PRO A 3 -4.54 20.24 7.24
N TYR A 4 -5.65 20.97 7.30
CA TYR A 4 -6.44 21.30 6.13
C TYR A 4 -5.73 22.38 5.30
N ASP A 5 -5.74 22.21 3.99
CA ASP A 5 -5.21 23.18 3.02
C ASP A 5 -6.22 23.32 1.87
N GLU A 6 -6.12 24.38 1.06
CA GLU A 6 -7.01 24.61 -0.09
C GLU A 6 -6.98 23.47 -1.12
N GLU A 7 -5.88 22.73 -1.18
CA GLU A 7 -5.71 21.60 -2.11
C GLU A 7 -6.16 20.25 -1.53
N GLY A 8 -6.39 20.16 -0.22
CA GLY A 8 -6.81 18.93 0.43
C GLY A 8 -6.31 18.77 1.86
N GLU A 9 -6.32 17.56 2.31
CA GLU A 9 -5.95 17.14 3.67
C GLU A 9 -4.82 16.12 3.59
N ILE A 10 -3.85 16.21 4.49
CA ILE A 10 -2.81 15.21 4.69
C ILE A 10 -3.15 14.43 5.95
N ASP A 11 -3.08 13.10 5.93
CA ASP A 11 -3.42 12.27 7.07
C ASP A 11 -2.59 12.57 8.32
N ALA A 12 -1.28 12.79 8.15
CA ALA A 12 -0.43 13.25 9.24
C ALA A 12 0.69 14.16 8.74
N LEU A 13 1.09 15.11 9.57
CA LEU A 13 2.22 16.01 9.31
C LEU A 13 3.15 16.04 10.52
N LEU A 14 4.38 15.61 10.33
CA LEU A 14 5.45 15.67 11.32
C LEU A 14 6.36 16.86 10.98
N ASN A 15 6.52 17.76 11.92
CA ASN A 15 7.31 18.99 11.72
C ASN A 15 8.45 19.04 12.72
N PHE A 16 9.67 18.84 12.23
CA PHE A 16 10.93 18.95 12.96
C PHE A 16 11.61 20.30 12.68
N GLU A 17 12.74 20.53 13.28
CA GLU A 17 13.50 21.76 13.15
C GLU A 17 13.94 22.00 11.69
N ASP A 18 14.50 20.99 11.06
CA ASP A 18 15.08 21.05 9.70
C ASP A 18 14.36 20.17 8.67
N THR A 19 13.34 19.44 9.09
CA THR A 19 12.64 18.46 8.24
C THR A 19 11.13 18.50 8.48
N ILE A 20 10.36 18.36 7.41
CA ILE A 20 8.91 18.17 7.48
C ILE A 20 8.53 16.91 6.70
N ILE A 21 7.68 16.08 7.30
CA ILE A 21 7.23 14.83 6.70
C ILE A 21 5.71 14.84 6.64
N GLY A 22 5.15 14.89 5.43
CA GLY A 22 3.75 14.58 5.17
C GLY A 22 3.57 13.07 5.05
N ILE A 23 2.50 12.53 5.59
CA ILE A 23 2.19 11.10 5.54
C ILE A 23 0.79 10.94 4.97
N GLU A 24 0.70 10.15 3.90
CA GLU A 24 -0.57 9.68 3.33
C GLU A 24 -0.70 8.19 3.54
N VAL A 25 -1.84 7.75 4.04
CA VAL A 25 -2.09 6.39 4.48
C VAL A 25 -3.26 5.77 3.72
N LYS A 26 -3.05 4.61 3.10
CA LYS A 26 -4.12 3.83 2.49
C LYS A 26 -4.17 2.43 3.09
N TYR A 27 -5.38 2.01 3.48
CA TYR A 27 -5.60 0.66 3.99
C TYR A 27 -5.98 -0.30 2.87
N LEU A 28 -7.15 -0.10 2.26
CA LEU A 28 -7.66 -0.91 1.14
C LEU A 28 -8.11 -0.06 -0.05
N SER A 29 -8.22 1.25 0.12
CA SER A 29 -8.65 2.16 -0.93
C SER A 29 -7.47 2.57 -1.81
N GLY A 30 -7.73 2.77 -3.10
CA GLY A 30 -6.80 3.47 -3.99
C GLY A 30 -6.70 4.97 -3.66
N LEU A 31 -5.95 5.71 -4.46
CA LEU A 31 -5.90 7.18 -4.36
C LEU A 31 -7.30 7.75 -4.64
N SER A 32 -7.71 8.75 -3.87
CA SER A 32 -9.06 9.34 -3.93
C SER A 32 -9.28 10.22 -5.16
N SER A 33 -8.21 10.71 -5.76
CA SER A 33 -8.26 11.53 -6.97
C SER A 33 -7.07 11.26 -7.86
N ASP A 34 -7.28 11.29 -9.17
CA ASP A 34 -6.24 11.24 -10.18
C ASP A 34 -6.64 12.16 -11.35
N ASP A 35 -5.71 12.40 -12.26
CA ASP A 35 -5.99 13.13 -13.49
C ASP A 35 -6.89 12.28 -14.39
N ASP A 36 -7.95 12.87 -14.90
CA ASP A 36 -8.78 12.23 -15.91
C ASP A 36 -7.90 11.91 -17.13
N VAL A 37 -7.93 10.65 -17.56
CA VAL A 37 -7.33 10.28 -18.84
C VAL A 37 -8.25 10.81 -19.93
N ASP A 38 -8.07 12.08 -20.29
CA ASP A 38 -8.77 12.65 -21.43
C ASP A 38 -8.32 11.91 -22.70
N THR A 39 -9.15 10.96 -23.14
CA THR A 39 -9.04 10.26 -24.42
C THR A 39 -9.50 11.13 -25.59
N SER A 40 -9.46 12.44 -25.48
CA SER A 40 -9.75 13.37 -26.58
C SER A 40 -8.47 14.05 -27.06
N ALA A 41 -7.76 13.35 -27.94
CA ALA A 41 -6.80 13.99 -28.83
C ALA A 41 -7.59 14.92 -29.81
N ASN A 42 -7.71 16.19 -29.43
CA ASN A 42 -7.97 17.25 -30.40
C ASN A 42 -7.11 18.47 -30.12
N THR A 43 -6.18 18.63 -31.00
CA THR A 43 -5.40 19.76 -31.42
C THR A 43 -6.05 21.11 -31.15
N ASP A 44 -5.40 21.92 -30.29
CA ASP A 44 -5.11 23.32 -30.65
C ASP A 44 -3.95 23.80 -29.77
N LYS A 45 -2.84 24.15 -30.45
CA LYS A 45 -1.64 24.71 -29.88
C LYS A 45 -1.90 26.16 -29.48
N GLN A 46 -2.39 26.39 -28.29
CA GLN A 46 -2.23 27.67 -27.59
C GLN A 46 -1.57 27.40 -26.25
N SER A 47 -0.63 28.23 -25.86
CA SER A 47 0.17 28.19 -24.64
C SER A 47 -0.70 27.90 -23.40
N ILE A 48 -0.89 26.63 -23.12
CA ILE A 48 -1.61 26.15 -21.94
C ILE A 48 -0.58 26.14 -20.84
N GLU A 49 -0.67 27.06 -19.89
CA GLU A 49 -0.08 26.84 -18.55
C GLU A 49 -0.56 25.47 -18.11
N ALA A 50 0.38 24.54 -17.92
CA ALA A 50 0.06 23.18 -17.55
C ALA A 50 -0.72 23.21 -16.21
N LYS A 51 -2.00 22.86 -16.26
CA LYS A 51 -2.82 22.80 -15.04
C LYS A 51 -2.17 21.84 -14.06
N PRO A 52 -2.08 22.20 -12.77
CA PRO A 52 -1.50 21.32 -11.77
C PRO A 52 -2.27 19.99 -11.71
N SER A 53 -1.57 18.88 -11.56
CA SER A 53 -2.16 17.53 -11.45
C SER A 53 -3.18 17.47 -10.32
N LYS A 54 -4.30 16.79 -10.57
CA LYS A 54 -5.35 16.49 -9.58
C LYS A 54 -5.06 15.23 -8.76
N ASN A 55 -4.00 14.50 -9.10
CA ASN A 55 -3.59 13.32 -8.36
C ASN A 55 -3.38 13.65 -6.88
N GLN A 56 -3.85 12.77 -5.99
CA GLN A 56 -3.81 13.00 -4.54
C GLN A 56 -2.40 13.26 -4.04
N LEU A 57 -1.41 12.40 -4.35
CA LEU A 57 -0.03 12.59 -3.91
C LEU A 57 0.61 13.86 -4.48
N SER A 58 0.19 14.27 -5.69
CA SER A 58 0.64 15.54 -6.27
C SER A 58 0.13 16.75 -5.46
N LYS A 59 -1.14 16.75 -5.06
CA LYS A 59 -1.71 17.81 -4.21
C LYS A 59 -0.99 17.86 -2.86
N GLU A 60 -0.83 16.72 -2.23
CA GLU A 60 -0.17 16.62 -0.92
C GLU A 60 1.30 17.03 -1.00
N SER A 61 2.02 16.69 -2.08
CA SER A 61 3.39 17.17 -2.27
C SER A 61 3.46 18.69 -2.32
N ARG A 62 2.50 19.37 -2.96
CA ARG A 62 2.43 20.84 -2.97
C ARG A 62 2.15 21.41 -1.59
N ILE A 63 1.30 20.75 -0.78
CA ILE A 63 1.03 21.16 0.60
C ILE A 63 2.31 21.03 1.44
N VAL A 64 3.01 19.90 1.34
CA VAL A 64 4.27 19.64 2.07
C VAL A 64 5.34 20.67 1.67
N SER A 65 5.51 20.91 0.38
CA SER A 65 6.41 21.92 -0.17
C SER A 65 6.17 23.30 0.44
N ARG A 66 4.92 23.80 0.40
CA ARG A 66 4.57 25.11 0.96
C ARG A 66 4.82 25.22 2.46
N ARG A 67 4.48 24.16 3.21
CA ARG A 67 4.63 24.14 4.68
C ARG A 67 6.07 23.93 5.12
N GLY A 68 6.88 23.32 4.27
CA GLY A 68 8.26 23.00 4.55
C GLY A 68 9.28 23.99 3.98
N ALA A 69 8.88 25.21 3.64
CA ALA A 69 9.78 26.21 3.07
C ALA A 69 11.05 26.38 3.91
N GLY A 70 12.21 26.09 3.30
CA GLY A 70 13.52 26.16 3.96
C GLY A 70 13.91 24.89 4.75
N LYS A 71 13.12 23.82 4.69
CA LYS A 71 13.38 22.52 5.33
C LYS A 71 13.54 21.42 4.29
N THR A 72 14.07 20.28 4.72
CA THR A 72 13.95 19.04 3.95
C THR A 72 12.48 18.59 3.95
N THR A 73 11.90 18.48 2.78
CA THR A 73 10.49 18.14 2.58
C THR A 73 10.34 16.70 2.10
N ILE A 74 9.57 15.90 2.83
CA ILE A 74 9.34 14.48 2.54
C ILE A 74 7.84 14.22 2.49
N LEU A 75 7.38 13.49 1.47
CA LEU A 75 6.03 12.90 1.43
C LEU A 75 6.18 11.37 1.49
N LEU A 76 5.64 10.77 2.54
CA LEU A 76 5.67 9.32 2.77
C LEU A 76 4.30 8.73 2.48
N PHE A 77 4.25 7.82 1.51
CA PHE A 77 3.06 7.05 1.16
C PHE A 77 3.08 5.69 1.86
N ILE A 78 2.02 5.38 2.60
CA ILE A 78 1.86 4.12 3.34
C ILE A 78 0.66 3.37 2.78
N ALA A 79 0.88 2.16 2.27
CA ALA A 79 -0.20 1.32 1.75
C ALA A 79 0.15 -0.18 1.87
N ASN A 80 -0.67 -1.02 1.28
CA ASN A 80 -0.37 -2.44 1.13
C ASN A 80 0.85 -2.65 0.22
N SER A 81 1.62 -3.72 0.42
CA SER A 81 2.86 -4.01 -0.32
C SER A 81 2.66 -4.10 -1.84
N ASP A 82 1.52 -4.63 -2.27
CA ASP A 82 1.13 -4.74 -3.68
C ASP A 82 0.75 -3.39 -4.33
N ALA A 83 0.31 -2.43 -3.52
CA ALA A 83 -0.10 -1.10 -3.99
C ALA A 83 1.02 -0.06 -3.95
N CYS A 84 1.94 -0.13 -2.97
CA CYS A 84 2.96 0.91 -2.74
C CYS A 84 3.82 1.18 -3.96
N ARG A 85 4.44 0.14 -4.50
CA ARG A 85 5.41 0.26 -5.59
C ARG A 85 4.77 0.72 -6.90
N PRO A 86 3.65 0.13 -7.36
CA PRO A 86 2.99 0.60 -8.58
C PRO A 86 2.56 2.07 -8.52
N VAL A 87 2.03 2.53 -7.39
CA VAL A 87 1.64 3.93 -7.18
C VAL A 87 2.86 4.84 -7.24
N TYR A 88 3.93 4.50 -6.51
CA TYR A 88 5.18 5.26 -6.51
C TYR A 88 5.77 5.39 -7.92
N GLU A 89 5.89 4.27 -8.66
CA GLU A 89 6.42 4.24 -10.02
C GLU A 89 5.56 5.07 -10.99
N ASN A 90 4.23 5.01 -10.85
CA ASN A 90 3.31 5.78 -11.67
C ASN A 90 3.50 7.29 -11.49
N VAL A 91 3.45 7.80 -10.24
CA VAL A 91 3.56 9.24 -9.98
C VAL A 91 4.95 9.77 -10.29
N THR A 92 6.00 8.96 -10.07
CA THR A 92 7.39 9.32 -10.41
C THR A 92 7.58 9.41 -11.93
N LYS A 93 7.07 8.42 -12.68
CA LYS A 93 7.13 8.42 -14.16
C LYS A 93 6.39 9.61 -14.76
N ARG A 94 5.27 10.02 -14.17
CA ARG A 94 4.50 11.19 -14.60
C ARG A 94 5.14 12.51 -14.20
N ASN A 95 6.13 12.49 -13.30
CA ASN A 95 6.82 13.69 -12.78
C ASN A 95 5.85 14.75 -12.22
N ILE A 96 4.87 14.31 -11.42
CA ILE A 96 3.79 15.17 -10.89
C ILE A 96 3.99 15.58 -9.43
N ILE A 97 5.04 15.12 -8.80
CA ILE A 97 5.43 15.48 -7.43
C ILE A 97 6.23 16.79 -7.48
N SER A 98 6.04 17.67 -6.50
CA SER A 98 6.80 18.92 -6.38
C SER A 98 8.30 18.65 -6.32
N ASN A 99 9.10 19.40 -7.08
CA ASN A 99 10.52 19.13 -7.29
C ASN A 99 11.38 19.19 -6.01
N ASP A 100 10.92 19.91 -5.02
CA ASP A 100 11.56 20.07 -3.71
C ASP A 100 11.12 19.02 -2.69
N VAL A 101 10.21 18.11 -3.06
CA VAL A 101 9.66 17.09 -2.18
C VAL A 101 10.22 15.71 -2.52
N LEU A 102 10.81 15.06 -1.54
CA LEU A 102 11.25 13.68 -1.64
C LEU A 102 10.05 12.75 -1.40
N LEU A 103 9.62 12.03 -2.45
CA LEU A 103 8.60 11.02 -2.31
C LEU A 103 9.22 9.70 -1.86
N GLY A 104 8.70 9.14 -0.78
CA GLY A 104 9.02 7.80 -0.31
C GLY A 104 7.77 6.95 -0.16
N TYR A 105 7.94 5.64 -0.06
CA TYR A 105 6.86 4.72 0.29
C TYR A 105 7.33 3.63 1.24
N ILE A 106 6.41 3.14 2.07
CA ILE A 106 6.60 1.98 2.92
C ILE A 106 5.31 1.18 3.00
N SER A 107 5.40 -0.15 3.03
CA SER A 107 4.21 -0.97 3.19
C SER A 107 3.84 -1.21 4.65
N TRP A 108 2.56 -1.47 4.92
CA TRP A 108 2.10 -1.91 6.24
C TRP A 108 2.82 -3.16 6.71
N GLN A 109 3.15 -4.07 5.79
CA GLN A 109 3.91 -5.28 6.07
C GLN A 109 5.32 -4.95 6.57
N ASN A 110 6.01 -4.01 5.91
CA ASN A 110 7.34 -3.58 6.33
C ASN A 110 7.31 -2.86 7.68
N ILE A 111 6.28 -2.01 7.91
CA ILE A 111 6.07 -1.36 9.22
C ILE A 111 5.91 -2.43 10.30
N LEU A 112 5.08 -3.45 10.07
CA LEU A 112 4.88 -4.53 11.03
C LEU A 112 6.20 -5.25 11.36
N VAL A 113 7.00 -5.58 10.34
CA VAL A 113 8.32 -6.23 10.54
C VAL A 113 9.27 -5.37 11.37
N GLU A 114 9.27 -4.05 11.17
CA GLU A 114 10.14 -3.16 11.93
C GLU A 114 9.61 -2.94 13.37
N LEU A 115 8.29 -2.87 13.55
CA LEU A 115 7.70 -2.79 14.89
C LEU A 115 7.99 -4.02 15.74
N GLU A 116 8.03 -5.22 15.14
CA GLU A 116 8.37 -6.47 15.83
C GLU A 116 9.82 -6.53 16.32
N LYS A 117 10.72 -5.77 15.71
CA LYS A 117 12.13 -5.68 16.08
C LYS A 117 12.41 -4.57 17.11
N LEU A 118 11.41 -3.71 17.35
CA LEU A 118 11.62 -2.51 18.15
C LEU A 118 11.71 -2.85 19.64
N GLU A 119 12.86 -2.57 20.23
CA GLU A 119 13.11 -2.68 21.65
C GLU A 119 12.84 -1.32 22.31
N LEU A 120 11.95 -1.29 23.30
CA LEU A 120 11.56 -0.08 24.00
C LEU A 120 11.79 -0.25 25.50
N GLU A 121 12.38 0.76 26.14
CA GLU A 121 12.60 0.76 27.58
C GLU A 121 11.33 1.13 28.36
N ASN A 122 10.50 2.03 27.81
CA ASN A 122 9.31 2.52 28.47
C ASN A 122 8.16 1.50 28.41
N PRO A 123 7.65 0.99 29.55
CA PRO A 123 6.59 0.00 29.59
C PRO A 123 5.29 0.44 28.91
N TYR A 124 4.96 1.73 29.00
CA TYR A 124 3.76 2.28 28.33
C TYR A 124 3.88 2.22 26.80
N HIS A 125 5.05 2.58 26.27
CA HIS A 125 5.31 2.46 24.83
C HIS A 125 5.31 0.99 24.37
N GLN A 126 5.82 0.06 25.21
CA GLN A 126 5.76 -1.38 24.89
C GLN A 126 4.32 -1.87 24.71
N VAL A 127 3.40 -1.44 25.60
CA VAL A 127 1.99 -1.83 25.48
C VAL A 127 1.38 -1.29 24.18
N ILE A 128 1.58 0.00 23.87
CA ILE A 128 1.05 0.62 22.66
C ILE A 128 1.55 -0.11 21.40
N ILE A 129 2.86 -0.37 21.33
CA ILE A 129 3.46 -1.04 20.16
C ILE A 129 2.96 -2.48 20.05
N LYS A 130 2.84 -3.20 21.17
CA LYS A 130 2.26 -4.55 21.18
C LYS A 130 0.83 -4.57 20.67
N ASP A 131 0.00 -3.63 21.10
CA ASP A 131 -1.39 -3.53 20.65
C ASP A 131 -1.46 -3.19 19.15
N LEU A 132 -0.58 -2.30 18.67
CA LEU A 132 -0.47 -1.97 17.25
C LEU A 132 -0.04 -3.19 16.42
N ILE A 133 0.96 -3.95 16.86
CA ILE A 133 1.37 -5.21 16.21
C ILE A 133 0.20 -6.18 16.11
N VAL A 134 -0.54 -6.40 17.21
CA VAL A 134 -1.71 -7.27 17.21
C VAL A 134 -2.78 -6.77 16.25
N LEU A 135 -3.01 -5.47 16.19
CA LEU A 135 -3.96 -4.86 15.26
C LEU A 135 -3.55 -5.10 13.81
N LEU A 136 -2.29 -4.82 13.46
CA LEU A 136 -1.78 -5.00 12.09
C LEU A 136 -1.85 -6.46 11.64
N LYS A 137 -1.53 -7.42 12.53
CA LYS A 137 -1.70 -8.86 12.26
C LYS A 137 -3.16 -9.23 12.00
N LYS A 138 -4.08 -8.78 12.85
CA LYS A 138 -5.52 -8.98 12.65
C LYS A 138 -6.04 -8.37 11.34
N LYS A 139 -5.39 -7.33 10.84
CA LYS A 139 -5.70 -6.70 9.56
C LYS A 139 -5.08 -7.44 8.35
N GLY A 140 -4.32 -8.51 8.58
CA GLY A 140 -3.73 -9.34 7.52
C GLY A 140 -2.44 -8.79 6.94
N PHE A 141 -1.73 -7.89 7.65
CA PHE A 141 -0.44 -7.37 7.19
C PHE A 141 0.74 -8.26 7.55
N GLU A 142 0.49 -9.43 8.13
CA GLU A 142 1.53 -10.41 8.41
C GLU A 142 2.10 -10.97 7.09
N ILE A 143 3.42 -10.93 6.96
CA ILE A 143 4.09 -11.59 5.84
C ILE A 143 4.17 -13.07 6.21
N PHE A 144 3.52 -13.92 5.43
CA PHE A 144 3.70 -15.36 5.55
C PHE A 144 5.15 -15.70 5.17
N LYS A 145 6.02 -15.77 6.18
CA LYS A 145 7.34 -16.35 6.06
C LYS A 145 7.13 -17.85 6.20
N ASP A 146 7.71 -18.63 5.29
CA ASP A 146 7.72 -20.09 5.38
C ASP A 146 6.42 -20.83 5.01
N MET A 147 5.66 -20.36 4.01
CA MET A 147 5.03 -21.36 3.19
C MET A 147 6.17 -22.14 2.50
N LEU A 148 6.63 -23.19 3.17
CA LEU A 148 7.40 -24.22 2.52
C LEU A 148 6.48 -24.79 1.43
N ILE A 149 6.60 -24.22 0.24
CA ILE A 149 6.18 -24.95 -0.96
C ILE A 149 7.08 -26.17 -0.91
N SER A 150 6.54 -27.29 -0.48
CA SER A 150 7.27 -28.56 -0.52
C SER A 150 7.80 -28.68 -1.94
N PRO A 151 9.12 -28.72 -2.17
CA PRO A 151 9.65 -28.79 -3.52
C PRO A 151 9.29 -30.14 -4.22
N ASN A 152 8.56 -31.01 -3.55
CA ASN A 152 8.17 -32.33 -3.98
C ASN A 152 6.66 -32.56 -3.94
N VAL A 153 5.86 -31.56 -4.26
CA VAL A 153 4.51 -31.86 -4.72
C VAL A 153 4.67 -32.34 -6.15
N ASP A 154 4.72 -33.68 -6.35
CA ASP A 154 4.45 -34.26 -7.66
C ASP A 154 3.05 -33.84 -8.05
N ILE A 155 2.97 -32.75 -8.79
CA ILE A 155 1.72 -32.31 -9.42
C ILE A 155 1.49 -33.35 -10.52
N ASP A 156 0.49 -34.19 -10.31
CA ASP A 156 0.04 -35.10 -11.34
C ASP A 156 -0.22 -34.30 -12.63
N PRO A 157 0.53 -34.55 -13.70
CA PRO A 157 0.37 -33.75 -14.93
C PRO A 157 -1.02 -33.91 -15.57
N GLU A 158 -1.81 -34.88 -15.11
CA GLU A 158 -3.23 -35.01 -15.52
C GLU A 158 -4.16 -34.07 -14.80
N ILE A 159 -3.71 -33.41 -13.70
CA ILE A 159 -4.45 -32.33 -13.02
C ILE A 159 -4.03 -30.99 -13.62
N CYS A 160 -4.26 -30.79 -14.89
CA CYS A 160 -4.16 -29.48 -15.52
C CYS A 160 -5.53 -28.80 -15.46
N TYR A 161 -5.66 -27.78 -14.59
CA TYR A 161 -6.82 -26.89 -14.63
C TYR A 161 -6.62 -25.87 -15.75
N LEU A 162 -7.25 -26.10 -16.88
CA LEU A 162 -7.35 -25.11 -17.94
C LEU A 162 -8.45 -24.10 -17.59
N PHE A 163 -8.05 -22.86 -17.40
CA PHE A 163 -8.97 -21.73 -17.31
C PHE A 163 -9.48 -21.43 -18.73
N ASP A 164 -10.66 -21.91 -19.07
CA ASP A 164 -11.28 -21.65 -20.38
C ASP A 164 -12.26 -20.46 -20.39
N GLY A 165 -12.32 -19.73 -19.30
CA GLY A 165 -13.22 -18.56 -19.17
C GLY A 165 -14.69 -18.91 -18.95
N ALA A 166 -15.07 -20.17 -18.73
CA ALA A 166 -16.41 -20.56 -18.38
C ALA A 166 -16.70 -20.30 -16.88
N ASN A 167 -17.84 -19.72 -16.61
CA ASN A 167 -18.20 -19.03 -15.36
C ASN A 167 -18.56 -19.91 -14.16
N SER A 168 -18.08 -21.14 -14.04
CA SER A 168 -18.34 -21.95 -12.85
C SER A 168 -17.16 -22.80 -12.48
N PHE A 169 -16.75 -22.71 -11.20
CA PHE A 169 -15.78 -23.61 -10.59
C PHE A 169 -16.54 -24.64 -9.77
N ASP A 170 -16.38 -25.91 -10.13
CA ASP A 170 -16.75 -27.02 -9.27
C ASP A 170 -15.46 -27.59 -8.64
N PHE A 171 -15.22 -27.28 -7.36
CA PHE A 171 -14.14 -27.88 -6.61
C PHE A 171 -14.66 -29.06 -5.80
N GLN A 172 -14.25 -30.27 -6.14
CA GLN A 172 -14.44 -31.41 -5.27
C GLN A 172 -13.09 -31.73 -4.59
N PHE A 173 -12.97 -31.40 -3.31
CA PHE A 173 -11.87 -31.86 -2.49
C PHE A 173 -12.24 -33.15 -1.79
N LYS A 174 -11.61 -34.25 -2.14
CA LYS A 174 -11.69 -35.48 -1.37
C LYS A 174 -10.40 -35.65 -0.57
N MET A 175 -10.43 -35.33 0.70
CA MET A 175 -9.32 -35.67 1.60
C MET A 175 -9.58 -37.05 2.22
N GLU A 176 -8.79 -38.00 1.82
CA GLU A 176 -8.72 -39.25 2.55
C GLU A 176 -7.64 -39.11 3.63
N SER A 177 -8.04 -39.02 4.89
CA SER A 177 -7.11 -39.06 6.00
C SER A 177 -6.86 -40.53 6.39
N THR A 178 -5.61 -40.93 6.33
CA THR A 178 -5.17 -42.26 6.78
C THR A 178 -4.87 -42.31 8.28
N ILE A 179 -5.31 -41.29 9.05
CA ILE A 179 -5.14 -41.26 10.51
C ILE A 179 -6.45 -41.74 11.13
N ASP A 180 -6.41 -42.84 11.84
CA ASP A 180 -7.53 -43.34 12.65
C ASP A 180 -8.11 -42.22 13.53
N GLY A 181 -9.38 -41.84 13.30
CA GLY A 181 -10.07 -40.80 14.01
C GLY A 181 -10.21 -39.46 13.26
N GLY A 182 -9.88 -39.38 11.97
CA GLY A 182 -9.98 -38.19 11.15
C GLY A 182 -11.41 -37.72 10.88
N LEU A 183 -11.63 -36.42 10.93
CA LEU A 183 -12.86 -35.76 10.50
C LEU A 183 -12.95 -35.77 8.96
N HIS A 184 -14.03 -36.32 8.44
CA HIS A 184 -14.34 -36.23 7.01
C HIS A 184 -15.12 -34.94 6.74
N TYR A 185 -14.66 -34.14 5.79
CA TYR A 185 -15.41 -33.00 5.25
C TYR A 185 -15.66 -33.26 3.77
N GLU A 186 -16.92 -33.39 3.38
CA GLU A 186 -17.35 -33.32 1.99
C GLU A 186 -17.94 -31.93 1.73
N PHE A 187 -17.40 -31.24 0.71
CA PHE A 187 -18.00 -30.03 0.18
C PHE A 187 -18.53 -30.34 -1.22
N SER A 188 -19.84 -30.19 -1.40
CA SER A 188 -20.51 -30.29 -2.69
C SER A 188 -20.90 -28.89 -3.18
#